data_214934f47c4ce0907c0c6f9125824246
#
_entry.id   214934f47c4ce0907c0c6f9125824246
#
_cell.length_a   1.000
_cell.length_b   1.000
_cell.length_c   1.000
_cell.angle_alpha   90.00
_cell.angle_beta   90.00
_cell.angle_gamma   90.00
#
_symmetry.space_group_name_H-M   'P 1'
#
loop_
_entity.id
_entity.type
_entity.pdbx_description
1 polymer ?
#
loop_
_entity_poly.entity_id
_entity_poly.type
_entity_poly.pdbx_seq_one_letter_code
_entity_poly.pdbx_strand_id
1 'polypeptide(L)'
;MTSKERLAAAMDRRVPDRVPVMCQMSVGHMLLQSGLPPSEFWHSAEAFAGALLDLRSRYGFDGLLVSLHGHAPDWERNIVRRERGPDGERLHWKNGDLTEYPADDLPVHRPARPPARPALSLFDPAAVPAMASYIPVSQGLRFPLDPEHLFDVFGLVSAAAGREFSIHGEVTSPLDYFLDLFGFEQALVGFVEEPERSLAVLDRITDAVLPLAVGMAARGLDAVKLSSPYAGAGFLSPEFYRRFVLPFEGRIVRAVRSAGAHAYLHTCGDIHDRLELMAGSGASGLECLDPPPLGRTELADAKRRVGGILFLKGNIDPVNTLLRGDPESVRRDALRRIASGGPGGYILSTACSIAPRTPLGNVLVLREAAESYRPDGRD
;
A
#
# COMPACT_ATOMS: atom_id res chain seq x y z
N MET A 1 -16.96 -20.67 2.06
CA MET A 1 -16.93 -19.23 1.72
C MET A 1 -16.13 -19.02 0.44
N THR A 2 -16.54 -18.08 -0.42
CA THR A 2 -15.68 -17.55 -1.47
C THR A 2 -14.53 -16.77 -0.85
N SER A 3 -13.49 -16.48 -1.64
CA SER A 3 -12.36 -15.65 -1.16
C SER A 3 -12.82 -14.24 -0.74
N LYS A 4 -13.75 -13.65 -1.48
CA LYS A 4 -14.36 -12.35 -1.16
C LYS A 4 -15.11 -12.38 0.17
N GLU A 5 -15.99 -13.36 0.36
CA GLU A 5 -16.74 -13.53 1.61
C GLU A 5 -15.82 -13.77 2.82
N ARG A 6 -14.72 -14.48 2.61
CA ARG A 6 -13.72 -14.78 3.64
C ARG A 6 -12.98 -13.53 4.11
N LEU A 7 -12.53 -12.67 3.15
CA LEU A 7 -11.92 -11.40 3.48
C LEU A 7 -12.92 -10.43 4.13
N ALA A 8 -14.14 -10.35 3.61
CA ALA A 8 -15.20 -9.55 4.22
C ALA A 8 -15.47 -9.97 5.67
N ALA A 9 -15.58 -11.28 5.93
CA ALA A 9 -15.76 -11.79 7.30
C ALA A 9 -14.59 -11.36 8.22
N ALA A 10 -13.35 -11.48 7.74
CA ALA A 10 -12.18 -11.06 8.51
C ALA A 10 -12.17 -9.54 8.75
N MET A 11 -12.48 -8.71 7.74
CA MET A 11 -12.54 -7.26 7.88
C MET A 11 -13.68 -6.82 8.83
N ASP A 12 -14.77 -7.56 8.88
CA ASP A 12 -15.86 -7.39 9.85
C ASP A 12 -15.55 -7.98 11.23
N ARG A 13 -14.37 -8.54 11.44
CA ARG A 13 -13.97 -9.24 12.67
C ARG A 13 -14.81 -10.47 12.98
N ARG A 14 -15.54 -11.00 12.01
CA ARG A 14 -16.22 -12.29 12.08
C ARG A 14 -15.24 -13.43 11.78
N VAL A 15 -15.61 -14.64 12.20
CA VAL A 15 -14.78 -15.84 11.96
C VAL A 15 -15.05 -16.39 10.56
N PRO A 16 -14.07 -16.39 9.65
CA PRO A 16 -14.18 -17.04 8.35
C PRO A 16 -13.97 -18.57 8.47
N ASP A 17 -14.20 -19.31 7.38
CA ASP A 17 -13.95 -20.75 7.28
C ASP A 17 -12.46 -21.13 7.44
N ARG A 18 -11.54 -20.24 7.09
CA ARG A 18 -10.10 -20.23 7.38
C ARG A 18 -9.59 -18.81 7.43
N VAL A 19 -8.41 -18.59 7.96
CA VAL A 19 -7.75 -17.28 7.88
C VAL A 19 -7.49 -16.94 6.40
N PRO A 20 -7.93 -15.77 5.91
CA PRO A 20 -7.63 -15.33 4.55
C PRO A 20 -6.17 -14.95 4.40
N VAL A 21 -5.65 -15.09 3.18
CA VAL A 21 -4.27 -14.73 2.82
C VAL A 21 -4.30 -13.65 1.73
N MET A 22 -3.66 -12.51 2.00
CA MET A 22 -3.55 -11.43 1.02
C MET A 22 -2.32 -10.59 1.30
N CYS A 23 -1.28 -10.74 0.49
CA CYS A 23 -0.05 -9.95 0.62
C CYS A 23 0.01 -8.82 -0.43
N GLN A 24 0.63 -7.72 -0.03
CA GLN A 24 1.09 -6.69 -0.96
C GLN A 24 2.34 -7.21 -1.67
N MET A 25 2.47 -6.94 -2.97
CA MET A 25 3.63 -7.28 -3.77
C MET A 25 4.40 -6.01 -4.15
N SER A 26 5.73 -6.03 -4.07
CA SER A 26 6.53 -4.93 -4.61
C SER A 26 6.49 -4.93 -6.13
N VAL A 27 6.71 -3.76 -6.73
CA VAL A 27 6.82 -3.61 -8.20
C VAL A 27 7.87 -4.57 -8.76
N GLY A 28 9.06 -4.62 -8.14
CA GLY A 28 10.12 -5.53 -8.58
C GLY A 28 9.75 -7.01 -8.49
N HIS A 29 8.98 -7.42 -7.47
CA HIS A 29 8.48 -8.80 -7.40
C HIS A 29 7.51 -9.11 -8.53
N MET A 30 6.57 -8.19 -8.80
CA MET A 30 5.61 -8.35 -9.88
C MET A 30 6.28 -8.39 -11.25
N LEU A 31 7.28 -7.54 -11.49
CA LEU A 31 8.07 -7.53 -12.73
C LEU A 31 8.78 -8.87 -12.95
N LEU A 32 9.54 -9.35 -11.97
CA LEU A 32 10.26 -10.61 -12.06
C LEU A 32 9.35 -11.81 -12.29
N GLN A 33 8.15 -11.79 -11.74
CA GLN A 33 7.22 -12.92 -11.82
C GLN A 33 6.29 -12.88 -13.03
N SER A 34 5.96 -11.68 -13.55
CA SER A 34 5.12 -11.52 -14.75
C SER A 34 5.91 -11.64 -16.05
N GLY A 35 7.21 -11.28 -16.03
CA GLY A 35 8.05 -11.24 -17.22
C GLY A 35 7.67 -10.14 -18.22
N LEU A 36 6.85 -9.17 -17.79
CA LEU A 36 6.47 -8.04 -18.64
C LEU A 36 7.63 -7.05 -18.81
N PRO A 37 7.68 -6.33 -19.95
CA PRO A 37 8.58 -5.18 -20.08
C PRO A 37 8.30 -4.15 -18.97
N PRO A 38 9.32 -3.69 -18.22
CA PRO A 38 9.09 -2.84 -17.04
C PRO A 38 8.35 -1.54 -17.34
N SER A 39 8.62 -0.91 -18.48
CA SER A 39 7.91 0.32 -18.88
C SER A 39 6.44 0.06 -19.22
N GLU A 40 6.12 -1.06 -19.84
CA GLU A 40 4.74 -1.47 -20.13
C GLU A 40 3.97 -1.78 -18.84
N PHE A 41 4.58 -2.57 -17.94
CA PHE A 41 4.01 -2.85 -16.62
C PHE A 41 3.69 -1.56 -15.85
N TRP A 42 4.58 -0.56 -15.93
CA TRP A 42 4.45 0.70 -15.19
C TRP A 42 3.38 1.63 -15.79
N HIS A 43 3.22 1.66 -17.10
CA HIS A 43 2.39 2.65 -17.78
C HIS A 43 1.06 2.11 -18.34
N SER A 44 0.92 0.81 -18.58
CA SER A 44 -0.32 0.24 -19.13
C SER A 44 -1.22 -0.27 -18.01
N ALA A 45 -2.47 0.23 -17.97
CA ALA A 45 -3.48 -0.26 -17.04
C ALA A 45 -3.78 -1.75 -17.27
N GLU A 46 -3.82 -2.21 -18.52
CA GLU A 46 -4.08 -3.59 -18.92
C GLU A 46 -2.93 -4.52 -18.47
N ALA A 47 -1.69 -4.12 -18.73
CA ALA A 47 -0.52 -4.90 -18.34
C ALA A 47 -0.42 -5.02 -16.81
N PHE A 48 -0.62 -3.91 -16.09
CA PHE A 48 -0.62 -3.90 -14.64
C PHE A 48 -1.75 -4.72 -14.04
N ALA A 49 -2.98 -4.56 -14.53
CA ALA A 49 -4.13 -5.36 -14.09
C ALA A 49 -3.94 -6.85 -14.39
N GLY A 50 -3.46 -7.18 -15.60
CA GLY A 50 -3.17 -8.56 -15.98
C GLY A 50 -2.14 -9.23 -15.08
N ALA A 51 -1.04 -8.54 -14.76
CA ALA A 51 -0.03 -9.04 -13.82
C ALA A 51 -0.59 -9.28 -12.41
N LEU A 52 -1.39 -8.36 -11.89
CA LEU A 52 -2.04 -8.52 -10.59
C LEU A 52 -2.96 -9.75 -10.54
N LEU A 53 -3.77 -9.95 -11.57
CA LEU A 53 -4.71 -11.06 -11.67
C LEU A 53 -3.99 -12.41 -11.79
N ASP A 54 -2.95 -12.48 -12.63
CA ASP A 54 -2.14 -13.70 -12.79
C ASP A 54 -1.43 -14.07 -11.49
N LEU A 55 -0.74 -13.12 -10.86
CA LEU A 55 -0.01 -13.37 -9.61
C LEU A 55 -0.95 -13.70 -8.45
N ARG A 56 -2.10 -12.99 -8.33
CA ARG A 56 -3.13 -13.37 -7.38
C ARG A 56 -3.57 -14.83 -7.56
N SER A 57 -3.80 -15.24 -8.82
CA SER A 57 -4.20 -16.62 -9.14
C SER A 57 -3.10 -17.62 -8.80
N ARG A 58 -1.87 -17.34 -9.21
CA ARG A 58 -0.69 -18.17 -8.97
C ARG A 58 -0.42 -18.39 -7.48
N TYR A 59 -0.55 -17.35 -6.65
CA TYR A 59 -0.34 -17.45 -5.21
C TYR A 59 -1.57 -17.90 -4.43
N GLY A 60 -2.73 -17.91 -5.08
CA GLY A 60 -4.00 -18.28 -4.46
C GLY A 60 -4.45 -17.32 -3.35
N PHE A 61 -4.09 -16.04 -3.45
CA PHE A 61 -4.54 -15.03 -2.50
C PHE A 61 -6.05 -14.81 -2.56
N ASP A 62 -6.65 -14.49 -1.43
CA ASP A 62 -8.10 -14.27 -1.31
C ASP A 62 -8.53 -12.89 -1.84
N GLY A 63 -7.59 -12.00 -2.08
CA GLY A 63 -7.81 -10.67 -2.66
C GLY A 63 -6.54 -10.12 -3.30
N LEU A 64 -6.67 -8.93 -3.85
CA LEU A 64 -5.56 -8.19 -4.46
C LEU A 64 -5.63 -6.70 -4.13
N LEU A 65 -4.46 -6.06 -4.13
CA LEU A 65 -4.28 -4.62 -3.92
C LEU A 65 -3.87 -3.97 -5.23
N VAL A 66 -4.64 -2.98 -5.67
CA VAL A 66 -4.32 -2.10 -6.79
C VAL A 66 -3.65 -0.85 -6.20
N SER A 67 -2.33 -0.76 -6.32
CA SER A 67 -1.52 0.31 -5.74
C SER A 67 -1.22 1.46 -6.70
N LEU A 68 -1.31 1.24 -8.01
CA LEU A 68 -1.17 2.27 -9.04
C LEU A 68 -2.45 2.36 -9.87
N HIS A 69 -2.87 3.57 -10.18
CA HIS A 69 -4.06 3.84 -10.97
C HIS A 69 -3.90 5.18 -11.72
N GLY A 70 -4.81 5.50 -12.64
CA GLY A 70 -4.71 6.72 -13.42
C GLY A 70 -3.68 6.62 -14.56
N HIS A 71 -3.50 5.45 -15.14
CA HIS A 71 -2.60 5.21 -16.25
C HIS A 71 -3.09 5.94 -17.52
N ALA A 72 -2.21 6.71 -18.15
CA ALA A 72 -2.51 7.37 -19.42
C ALA A 72 -2.43 6.35 -20.58
N PRO A 73 -3.49 6.13 -21.36
CA PRO A 73 -3.49 5.11 -22.43
C PRO A 73 -2.53 5.44 -23.58
N ASP A 74 -2.20 6.71 -23.75
CA ASP A 74 -1.32 7.20 -24.83
C ASP A 74 0.09 7.57 -24.34
N TRP A 75 0.55 6.98 -23.25
CA TRP A 75 1.85 7.27 -22.61
C TRP A 75 3.03 7.17 -23.60
N GLU A 76 2.97 6.29 -24.59
CA GLU A 76 4.04 6.10 -25.59
C GLU A 76 4.23 7.30 -26.53
N ARG A 77 3.21 8.14 -26.72
CA ARG A 77 3.28 9.31 -27.64
C ARG A 77 4.39 10.30 -27.31
N ASN A 78 4.85 10.30 -26.06
CA ASN A 78 5.89 11.23 -25.58
C ASN A 78 7.28 10.60 -25.57
N ILE A 79 7.45 9.37 -26.03
CA ILE A 79 8.74 8.69 -26.14
C ILE A 79 9.44 9.14 -27.43
N VAL A 80 10.72 9.54 -27.29
CA VAL A 80 11.61 9.84 -28.42
C VAL A 80 12.45 8.62 -28.76
N ARG A 81 12.93 7.92 -27.73
CA ARG A 81 13.80 6.75 -27.88
C ARG A 81 13.55 5.76 -26.76
N ARG A 82 13.53 4.48 -27.09
CA ARG A 82 13.47 3.35 -26.16
C ARG A 82 14.71 2.49 -26.34
N GLU A 83 15.42 2.22 -25.26
CA GLU A 83 16.53 1.27 -25.20
C GLU A 83 16.13 0.10 -24.33
N ARG A 84 16.42 -1.13 -24.79
CA ARG A 84 16.15 -2.37 -24.06
C ARG A 84 17.44 -3.13 -23.83
N GLY A 85 17.61 -3.65 -22.62
CA GLY A 85 18.74 -4.45 -22.20
C GLY A 85 18.34 -5.55 -21.23
N PRO A 86 19.28 -6.41 -20.83
CA PRO A 86 19.01 -7.51 -19.91
C PRO A 86 18.58 -7.04 -18.52
N ASP A 87 19.00 -5.84 -18.12
CA ASP A 87 18.75 -5.28 -16.80
C ASP A 87 17.51 -4.36 -16.74
N GLY A 88 16.80 -4.19 -17.88
CA GLY A 88 15.63 -3.33 -17.97
C GLY A 88 15.57 -2.46 -19.21
N GLU A 89 14.86 -1.35 -19.10
CA GLU A 89 14.61 -0.41 -20.21
C GLU A 89 15.01 1.01 -19.83
N ARG A 90 15.29 1.86 -20.85
CA ARG A 90 15.46 3.31 -20.74
C ARG A 90 14.54 4.01 -21.71
N LEU A 91 13.79 4.99 -21.23
CA LEU A 91 12.93 5.84 -22.04
C LEU A 91 13.45 7.28 -22.02
N HIS A 92 13.67 7.83 -23.21
CA HIS A 92 13.96 9.24 -23.43
C HIS A 92 12.68 9.94 -23.84
N TRP A 93 12.29 10.97 -23.10
CA TRP A 93 11.03 11.69 -23.28
C TRP A 93 11.21 12.96 -24.12
N LYS A 94 10.16 13.44 -24.79
CA LYS A 94 10.19 14.66 -25.61
C LYS A 94 10.60 15.92 -24.82
N ASN A 95 10.32 15.97 -23.53
CA ASN A 95 10.71 17.08 -22.65
C ASN A 95 12.19 17.02 -22.21
N GLY A 96 12.92 16.00 -22.67
CA GLY A 96 14.34 15.79 -22.36
C GLY A 96 14.58 14.94 -21.11
N ASP A 97 13.55 14.50 -20.42
CA ASP A 97 13.70 13.61 -19.26
C ASP A 97 14.18 12.21 -19.68
N LEU A 98 14.81 11.52 -18.76
CA LEU A 98 15.19 10.12 -18.87
C LEU A 98 14.55 9.33 -17.74
N THR A 99 13.95 8.19 -18.04
CA THR A 99 13.52 7.23 -17.02
C THR A 99 14.17 5.88 -17.27
N GLU A 100 14.83 5.35 -16.28
CA GLU A 100 15.38 4.00 -16.25
C GLU A 100 14.36 3.10 -15.54
N TYR A 101 14.04 1.98 -16.17
CA TYR A 101 13.10 0.97 -15.66
C TYR A 101 13.86 -0.33 -15.40
N PRO A 102 14.35 -0.57 -14.17
CA PRO A 102 14.98 -1.84 -13.81
C PRO A 102 14.01 -3.01 -13.96
N ALA A 103 14.56 -4.19 -14.24
CA ALA A 103 13.75 -5.41 -14.34
C ALA A 103 13.21 -5.91 -12.98
N ASP A 104 13.72 -5.40 -11.87
CA ASP A 104 13.42 -5.92 -10.52
C ASP A 104 13.24 -4.82 -9.44
N ASP A 105 13.05 -3.58 -9.86
CA ASP A 105 12.87 -2.47 -8.92
C ASP A 105 11.96 -1.37 -9.49
N LEU A 106 11.76 -0.32 -8.70
CA LEU A 106 11.05 0.89 -9.11
C LEU A 106 11.82 1.65 -10.20
N PRO A 107 11.11 2.37 -11.09
CA PRO A 107 11.75 3.27 -12.03
C PRO A 107 12.60 4.36 -11.36
N VAL A 108 13.66 4.78 -12.03
CA VAL A 108 14.48 5.94 -11.65
C VAL A 108 14.25 7.04 -12.66
N HIS A 109 13.52 8.07 -12.28
CA HIS A 109 13.24 9.22 -13.13
C HIS A 109 14.29 10.32 -12.96
N ARG A 110 14.85 10.79 -14.07
CA ARG A 110 15.86 11.85 -14.13
C ARG A 110 15.31 13.01 -14.98
N PRO A 111 14.71 14.02 -14.36
CA PRO A 111 14.20 15.17 -15.09
C PRO A 111 15.35 15.97 -15.68
N ALA A 112 15.20 16.46 -16.93
CA ALA A 112 16.16 17.34 -17.57
C ALA A 112 16.34 18.66 -16.80
N ARG A 113 15.29 19.08 -16.10
CA ARG A 113 15.30 20.23 -15.18
C ARG A 113 14.67 19.79 -13.85
N PRO A 114 15.50 19.54 -12.83
CA PRO A 114 14.98 19.19 -11.50
C PRO A 114 14.01 20.27 -11.00
N PRO A 115 12.81 19.90 -10.54
CA PRO A 115 11.87 20.88 -10.00
C PRO A 115 12.44 21.48 -8.72
N ALA A 116 12.33 22.82 -8.58
CA ALA A 116 12.64 23.48 -7.33
C ALA A 116 11.57 23.10 -6.30
N ARG A 117 11.99 22.70 -5.10
CA ARG A 117 11.06 22.52 -3.99
C ARG A 117 10.72 23.88 -3.37
N PRO A 118 9.44 24.15 -3.10
CA PRO A 118 9.06 25.39 -2.44
C PRO A 118 9.53 25.40 -0.99
N ALA A 119 9.88 26.57 -0.48
CA ALA A 119 10.07 26.76 0.96
C ALA A 119 8.69 26.78 1.65
N LEU A 120 8.53 26.00 2.72
CA LEU A 120 7.26 25.92 3.45
C LEU A 120 6.81 27.29 3.98
N SER A 121 7.74 28.09 4.52
CA SER A 121 7.46 29.43 5.06
C SER A 121 6.87 30.42 4.05
N LEU A 122 7.11 30.18 2.75
CA LEU A 122 6.61 31.02 1.65
C LEU A 122 5.45 30.37 0.87
N PHE A 123 5.14 29.10 1.16
CA PHE A 123 4.15 28.35 0.40
C PHE A 123 2.72 28.76 0.78
N ASP A 124 1.94 29.14 -0.23
CA ASP A 124 0.51 29.38 -0.06
C ASP A 124 -0.25 28.04 -0.08
N PRO A 125 -0.95 27.64 1.00
CA PRO A 125 -1.76 26.42 1.02
C PRO A 125 -2.80 26.36 -0.12
N ALA A 126 -3.28 27.50 -0.62
CA ALA A 126 -4.20 27.56 -1.75
C ALA A 126 -3.57 27.13 -3.09
N ALA A 127 -2.24 27.05 -3.17
CA ALA A 127 -1.53 26.54 -4.34
C ALA A 127 -1.61 25.00 -4.46
N VAL A 128 -2.05 24.28 -3.42
CA VAL A 128 -2.35 22.85 -3.53
C VAL A 128 -3.53 22.65 -4.48
N PRO A 129 -3.42 21.83 -5.53
CA PRO A 129 -4.50 21.61 -6.50
C PRO A 129 -5.73 20.99 -5.83
N ALA A 130 -6.91 21.21 -6.42
CA ALA A 130 -8.17 20.66 -5.90
C ALA A 130 -8.24 19.12 -5.92
N MET A 131 -7.44 18.49 -6.77
CA MET A 131 -7.28 17.02 -6.83
C MET A 131 -5.81 16.69 -7.06
N ALA A 132 -5.32 15.63 -6.41
CA ALA A 132 -3.97 15.15 -6.60
C ALA A 132 -3.75 14.71 -8.06
N SER A 133 -2.65 15.16 -8.67
CA SER A 133 -2.28 14.88 -10.06
C SER A 133 -1.20 13.80 -10.22
N TYR A 134 -0.74 13.24 -9.12
CA TYR A 134 0.23 12.15 -9.08
C TYR A 134 0.10 11.36 -7.78
N ILE A 135 0.67 10.17 -7.75
CA ILE A 135 0.86 9.36 -6.54
C ILE A 135 2.33 9.48 -6.13
N PRO A 136 2.66 9.97 -4.93
CA PRO A 136 4.01 9.85 -4.39
C PRO A 136 4.35 8.37 -4.18
N VAL A 137 5.44 7.93 -4.77
CA VAL A 137 5.98 6.58 -4.63
C VAL A 137 7.29 6.67 -3.85
N SER A 138 7.78 5.56 -3.35
CA SER A 138 9.06 5.51 -2.65
C SER A 138 10.19 6.12 -3.49
N GLN A 139 11.26 6.57 -2.83
CA GLN A 139 12.48 7.11 -3.45
C GLN A 139 12.29 8.43 -4.23
N GLY A 140 11.25 9.20 -3.91
CA GLY A 140 10.95 10.47 -4.57
C GLY A 140 10.40 10.33 -5.99
N LEU A 141 9.98 9.12 -6.37
CA LEU A 141 9.31 8.87 -7.63
C LEU A 141 7.86 9.34 -7.55
N ARG A 142 7.36 9.93 -8.63
CA ARG A 142 5.97 10.34 -8.79
C ARG A 142 5.33 9.58 -9.93
N PHE A 143 4.22 8.91 -9.66
CA PHE A 143 3.40 8.29 -10.70
C PHE A 143 2.34 9.31 -11.14
N PRO A 144 2.38 9.84 -12.38
CA PRO A 144 1.41 10.82 -12.84
C PRO A 144 0.02 10.19 -12.99
N LEU A 145 -1.02 10.95 -12.65
CA LEU A 145 -2.41 10.54 -12.79
C LEU A 145 -3.02 11.20 -14.03
N ASP A 146 -3.58 10.41 -14.93
CA ASP A 146 -4.45 10.90 -15.99
C ASP A 146 -5.86 11.11 -15.42
N PRO A 147 -6.39 12.35 -15.41
CA PRO A 147 -7.67 12.65 -14.78
C PRO A 147 -8.88 12.02 -15.51
N GLU A 148 -8.75 11.66 -16.79
CA GLU A 148 -9.80 11.01 -17.56
C GLU A 148 -9.82 9.48 -17.35
N HIS A 149 -8.70 8.91 -16.88
CA HIS A 149 -8.47 7.47 -16.74
C HIS A 149 -8.18 7.04 -15.29
N LEU A 150 -8.56 7.86 -14.28
CA LEU A 150 -8.21 7.66 -12.88
C LEU A 150 -8.50 6.26 -12.33
N PHE A 151 -9.53 5.60 -12.84
CA PHE A 151 -10.06 4.38 -12.24
C PHE A 151 -10.18 3.20 -13.20
N ASP A 152 -9.66 3.29 -14.41
CA ASP A 152 -9.82 2.26 -15.46
C ASP A 152 -9.25 0.90 -15.01
N VAL A 153 -8.10 0.89 -14.36
CA VAL A 153 -7.49 -0.32 -13.81
C VAL A 153 -8.41 -1.05 -12.83
N PHE A 154 -9.17 -0.32 -12.02
CA PHE A 154 -10.14 -0.93 -11.11
C PHE A 154 -11.30 -1.56 -11.86
N GLY A 155 -11.74 -0.95 -12.97
CA GLY A 155 -12.74 -1.52 -13.87
C GLY A 155 -12.29 -2.85 -14.46
N LEU A 156 -11.04 -2.91 -14.97
CA LEU A 156 -10.43 -4.13 -15.53
C LEU A 156 -10.37 -5.26 -14.48
N VAL A 157 -9.83 -4.95 -13.30
CA VAL A 157 -9.68 -5.94 -12.23
C VAL A 157 -11.04 -6.40 -11.70
N SER A 158 -11.99 -5.47 -11.50
CA SER A 158 -13.33 -5.81 -10.98
C SER A 158 -14.15 -6.64 -11.95
N ALA A 159 -14.05 -6.36 -13.25
CA ALA A 159 -14.71 -7.16 -14.27
C ALA A 159 -14.20 -8.61 -14.30
N ALA A 160 -12.89 -8.80 -14.12
CA ALA A 160 -12.26 -10.11 -14.17
C ALA A 160 -12.41 -10.93 -12.87
N ALA A 161 -12.37 -10.28 -11.70
CA ALA A 161 -12.21 -10.96 -10.42
C ALA A 161 -13.17 -10.53 -9.31
N GLY A 162 -13.86 -9.40 -9.45
CA GLY A 162 -14.60 -8.76 -8.35
C GLY A 162 -15.80 -9.52 -7.78
N ARG A 163 -16.24 -10.60 -8.43
CA ARG A 163 -17.30 -11.48 -7.90
C ARG A 163 -16.75 -12.50 -6.90
N GLU A 164 -15.53 -12.96 -7.09
CA GLU A 164 -14.96 -14.08 -6.33
C GLU A 164 -13.91 -13.64 -5.32
N PHE A 165 -13.19 -12.56 -5.61
CA PHE A 165 -12.05 -12.09 -4.84
C PHE A 165 -12.28 -10.67 -4.33
N SER A 166 -11.67 -10.36 -3.18
CA SER A 166 -11.71 -9.03 -2.62
C SER A 166 -10.72 -8.11 -3.36
N ILE A 167 -11.20 -6.91 -3.71
CA ILE A 167 -10.40 -5.91 -4.42
C ILE A 167 -10.22 -4.70 -3.52
N HIS A 168 -8.96 -4.38 -3.23
CA HIS A 168 -8.57 -3.23 -2.45
C HIS A 168 -7.87 -2.21 -3.35
N GLY A 169 -8.18 -0.93 -3.14
CA GLY A 169 -7.43 0.18 -3.72
C GLY A 169 -6.45 0.77 -2.70
N GLU A 170 -5.48 1.52 -3.18
CA GLU A 170 -4.52 2.24 -2.34
C GLU A 170 -4.53 3.73 -2.64
N VAL A 171 -4.52 4.55 -1.60
CA VAL A 171 -4.21 5.97 -1.67
C VAL A 171 -3.04 6.28 -0.75
N THR A 172 -2.18 7.18 -1.19
CA THR A 172 -1.06 7.69 -0.38
C THR A 172 -1.57 8.75 0.60
N SER A 173 -1.01 8.78 1.80
CA SER A 173 -1.45 9.67 2.87
C SER A 173 -1.12 11.15 2.60
N PRO A 174 -1.86 12.09 3.19
CA PRO A 174 -1.51 13.51 3.12
C PRO A 174 -0.10 13.82 3.66
N LEU A 175 0.38 13.06 4.66
CA LEU A 175 1.76 13.17 5.15
C LEU A 175 2.78 12.94 4.04
N ASP A 176 2.61 11.86 3.27
CA ASP A 176 3.56 11.49 2.22
C ASP A 176 3.61 12.51 1.07
N TYR A 177 2.44 13.08 0.70
CA TYR A 177 2.41 14.21 -0.23
C TYR A 177 3.13 15.44 0.33
N PHE A 178 2.97 15.72 1.63
CA PHE A 178 3.64 16.83 2.30
C PHE A 178 5.17 16.64 2.31
N LEU A 179 5.62 15.42 2.65
CA LEU A 179 7.05 15.04 2.60
C LEU A 179 7.62 15.14 1.18
N ASP A 180 6.86 14.71 0.17
CA ASP A 180 7.29 14.79 -1.23
C ASP A 180 7.36 16.25 -1.73
N LEU A 181 6.40 17.08 -1.36
CA LEU A 181 6.31 18.49 -1.80
C LEU A 181 7.48 19.32 -1.29
N PHE A 182 7.80 19.24 -0.01
CA PHE A 182 8.82 20.09 0.63
C PHE A 182 10.18 19.42 0.74
N GLY A 183 10.25 18.09 0.54
CA GLY A 183 11.41 17.27 0.85
C GLY A 183 11.40 16.82 2.30
N PHE A 184 11.89 15.61 2.53
CA PHE A 184 11.75 14.88 3.78
C PHE A 184 12.21 15.69 5.01
N GLU A 185 13.46 16.19 4.96
CA GLU A 185 14.04 16.96 6.07
C GLU A 185 13.29 18.27 6.33
N GLN A 186 13.06 19.06 5.28
CA GLN A 186 12.39 20.38 5.40
C GLN A 186 10.93 20.23 5.87
N ALA A 187 10.26 19.18 5.47
CA ALA A 187 8.91 18.89 5.92
C ALA A 187 8.86 18.57 7.42
N LEU A 188 9.79 17.73 7.93
CA LEU A 188 9.85 17.40 9.35
C LEU A 188 10.25 18.60 10.21
N VAL A 189 11.20 19.42 9.75
CA VAL A 189 11.55 20.69 10.40
C VAL A 189 10.34 21.63 10.42
N GLY A 190 9.55 21.68 9.36
CA GLY A 190 8.35 22.48 9.27
C GLY A 190 7.29 22.19 10.33
N PHE A 191 7.21 20.96 10.83
CA PHE A 191 6.32 20.62 11.94
C PHE A 191 6.69 21.34 13.24
N VAL A 192 7.96 21.68 13.41
CA VAL A 192 8.48 22.39 14.58
C VAL A 192 8.45 23.90 14.37
N GLU A 193 8.96 24.39 13.24
CA GLU A 193 9.16 25.82 12.98
C GLU A 193 7.90 26.52 12.44
N GLU A 194 7.09 25.80 11.63
CA GLU A 194 5.92 26.33 10.93
C GLU A 194 4.68 25.44 11.15
N PRO A 195 4.31 25.12 12.40
CA PRO A 195 3.28 24.11 12.67
C PRO A 195 1.90 24.45 12.11
N GLU A 196 1.46 25.71 12.20
CA GLU A 196 0.14 26.13 11.73
C GLU A 196 0.07 26.12 10.19
N ARG A 197 1.15 26.48 9.53
CA ARG A 197 1.26 26.40 8.07
C ARG A 197 1.29 24.95 7.61
N SER A 198 2.04 24.10 8.30
CA SER A 198 2.05 22.65 8.04
C SER A 198 0.65 22.05 8.12
N LEU A 199 -0.13 22.39 9.16
CA LEU A 199 -1.51 21.96 9.31
C LEU A 199 -2.40 22.47 8.16
N ALA A 200 -2.27 23.74 7.78
CA ALA A 200 -3.05 24.31 6.68
C ALA A 200 -2.74 23.64 5.33
N VAL A 201 -1.47 23.32 5.06
CA VAL A 201 -1.09 22.60 3.84
C VAL A 201 -1.58 21.14 3.87
N LEU A 202 -1.44 20.44 4.99
CA LEU A 202 -1.95 19.07 5.16
C LEU A 202 -3.47 19.01 4.98
N ASP A 203 -4.19 20.02 5.44
CA ASP A 203 -5.64 20.14 5.25
C ASP A 203 -6.00 20.22 3.76
N ARG A 204 -5.31 21.06 2.99
CA ARG A 204 -5.51 21.23 1.55
C ARG A 204 -5.10 19.95 0.77
N ILE A 205 -3.99 19.31 1.15
CA ILE A 205 -3.58 18.03 0.56
C ILE A 205 -4.65 16.96 0.83
N THR A 206 -5.23 16.95 2.03
CA THR A 206 -6.31 16.01 2.35
C THR A 206 -7.52 16.23 1.44
N ASP A 207 -7.91 17.47 1.18
CA ASP A 207 -8.97 17.81 0.22
C ASP A 207 -8.64 17.29 -1.18
N ALA A 208 -7.38 17.39 -1.61
CA ALA A 208 -6.93 16.93 -2.91
C ALA A 208 -6.90 15.38 -3.06
N VAL A 209 -6.66 14.65 -1.97
CA VAL A 209 -6.60 13.17 -1.95
C VAL A 209 -7.99 12.53 -1.78
N LEU A 210 -8.91 13.20 -1.08
CA LEU A 210 -10.27 12.70 -0.81
C LEU A 210 -11.01 12.20 -2.06
N PRO A 211 -11.02 12.93 -3.22
CA PRO A 211 -11.72 12.45 -4.42
C PRO A 211 -11.22 11.10 -4.93
N LEU A 212 -9.92 10.81 -4.79
CA LEU A 212 -9.33 9.53 -5.19
C LEU A 212 -9.85 8.40 -4.28
N ALA A 213 -9.77 8.60 -2.96
CA ALA A 213 -10.19 7.61 -1.97
C ALA A 213 -11.70 7.30 -2.06
N VAL A 214 -12.53 8.34 -2.12
CA VAL A 214 -13.98 8.20 -2.25
C VAL A 214 -14.37 7.61 -3.61
N GLY A 215 -13.68 8.02 -4.68
CA GLY A 215 -13.90 7.49 -6.02
C GLY A 215 -13.67 5.99 -6.14
N MET A 216 -12.69 5.44 -5.42
CA MET A 216 -12.46 3.99 -5.30
C MET A 216 -13.63 3.30 -4.57
N ALA A 217 -14.01 3.81 -3.40
CA ALA A 217 -15.12 3.26 -2.62
C ALA A 217 -16.44 3.28 -3.39
N ALA A 218 -16.75 4.39 -4.07
CA ALA A 218 -17.96 4.56 -4.89
C ALA A 218 -18.05 3.58 -6.09
N ARG A 219 -16.93 2.97 -6.50
CA ARG A 219 -16.87 1.93 -7.53
C ARG A 219 -17.07 0.51 -6.98
N GLY A 220 -17.41 0.39 -5.72
CA GLY A 220 -17.70 -0.89 -5.09
C GLY A 220 -16.47 -1.72 -4.74
N LEU A 221 -15.32 -1.08 -4.54
CA LEU A 221 -14.15 -1.76 -3.97
C LEU A 221 -14.47 -2.17 -2.52
N ASP A 222 -13.95 -3.33 -2.11
CA ASP A 222 -14.22 -3.87 -0.77
C ASP A 222 -13.48 -3.08 0.32
N ALA A 223 -12.31 -2.54 0.00
CA ALA A 223 -11.53 -1.72 0.92
C ALA A 223 -10.64 -0.71 0.20
N VAL A 224 -10.29 0.36 0.92
CA VAL A 224 -9.25 1.32 0.54
C VAL A 224 -8.18 1.33 1.62
N LYS A 225 -6.95 1.07 1.22
CA LYS A 225 -5.75 1.20 2.03
C LYS A 225 -5.27 2.65 1.99
N LEU A 226 -5.04 3.24 3.14
CA LEU A 226 -4.33 4.51 3.27
C LEU A 226 -2.88 4.23 3.65
N SER A 227 -1.97 4.48 2.71
CA SER A 227 -0.54 4.22 2.85
C SER A 227 0.16 5.43 3.46
N SER A 228 0.75 5.24 4.63
CA SER A 228 1.43 6.25 5.44
C SER A 228 2.76 5.70 5.97
N PRO A 229 3.69 5.26 5.10
CA PRO A 229 4.88 4.53 5.50
C PRO A 229 5.78 5.30 6.47
N TYR A 230 5.78 6.63 6.44
CA TYR A 230 6.62 7.47 7.28
C TYR A 230 5.95 7.91 8.60
N ALA A 231 4.75 7.45 8.89
CA ALA A 231 4.02 7.81 10.11
C ALA A 231 4.45 7.01 11.37
N GLY A 232 5.44 6.13 11.26
CA GLY A 232 5.96 5.29 12.35
C GLY A 232 6.92 6.00 13.29
N ALA A 233 7.31 5.32 14.38
CA ALA A 233 8.16 5.85 15.45
C ALA A 233 9.60 6.17 14.98
N GLY A 234 10.03 5.67 13.85
CA GLY A 234 11.32 6.03 13.26
C GLY A 234 11.40 7.50 12.79
N PHE A 235 10.26 8.15 12.59
CA PHE A 235 10.20 9.51 12.04
C PHE A 235 9.40 10.48 12.92
N LEU A 236 8.31 10.02 13.53
CA LEU A 236 7.39 10.86 14.30
C LEU A 236 7.17 10.31 15.69
N SER A 237 7.14 11.20 16.70
CA SER A 237 6.65 10.85 18.02
C SER A 237 5.13 10.61 18.01
N PRO A 238 4.55 9.93 19.01
CA PRO A 238 3.10 9.79 19.12
C PRO A 238 2.36 11.14 19.19
N GLU A 239 3.00 12.18 19.74
CA GLU A 239 2.45 13.53 19.80
C GLU A 239 2.37 14.17 18.41
N PHE A 240 3.46 14.08 17.61
CA PHE A 240 3.47 14.56 16.22
C PHE A 240 2.48 13.78 15.36
N TYR A 241 2.40 12.46 15.52
CA TYR A 241 1.40 11.65 14.84
C TYR A 241 -0.02 12.15 15.16
N ARG A 242 -0.33 12.37 16.43
CA ARG A 242 -1.64 12.87 16.88
C ARG A 242 -1.99 14.23 16.28
N ARG A 243 -0.98 15.11 16.14
CA ARG A 243 -1.19 16.48 15.66
C ARG A 243 -1.22 16.59 14.15
N PHE A 244 -0.26 15.96 13.46
CA PHE A 244 0.00 16.20 12.03
C PHE A 244 -0.43 15.06 11.10
N VAL A 245 -0.86 13.91 11.63
CA VAL A 245 -1.22 12.76 10.80
C VAL A 245 -2.65 12.30 11.08
N LEU A 246 -2.95 11.94 12.31
CA LEU A 246 -4.22 11.35 12.72
C LEU A 246 -5.48 12.12 12.26
N PRO A 247 -5.57 13.47 12.34
CA PRO A 247 -6.75 14.21 11.92
C PRO A 247 -7.05 14.05 10.44
N PHE A 248 -6.01 14.03 9.60
CA PHE A 248 -6.08 13.96 8.15
C PHE A 248 -6.38 12.54 7.67
N GLU A 249 -5.70 11.54 8.21
CA GLU A 249 -6.03 10.13 7.99
C GLU A 249 -7.48 9.84 8.39
N GLY A 250 -7.90 10.32 9.57
CA GLY A 250 -9.26 10.14 10.05
C GLY A 250 -10.34 10.76 9.15
N ARG A 251 -10.04 11.86 8.44
CA ARG A 251 -10.97 12.43 7.44
C ARG A 251 -11.16 11.50 6.26
N ILE A 252 -10.06 11.00 5.68
CA ILE A 252 -10.10 10.08 4.54
C ILE A 252 -10.79 8.77 4.94
N VAL A 253 -10.42 8.19 6.07
CA VAL A 253 -11.01 6.97 6.62
C VAL A 253 -12.53 7.10 6.75
N ARG A 254 -13.01 8.18 7.38
CA ARG A 254 -14.46 8.41 7.54
C ARG A 254 -15.17 8.56 6.20
N ALA A 255 -14.58 9.26 5.24
CA ALA A 255 -15.16 9.45 3.92
C ALA A 255 -15.28 8.12 3.15
N VAL A 256 -14.23 7.30 3.14
CA VAL A 256 -14.24 5.96 2.53
C VAL A 256 -15.30 5.07 3.17
N ARG A 257 -15.37 5.03 4.51
CA ARG A 257 -16.36 4.22 5.22
C ARG A 257 -17.78 4.69 4.99
N SER A 258 -18.00 6.00 4.91
CA SER A 258 -19.32 6.57 4.56
C SER A 258 -19.74 6.23 3.13
N ALA A 259 -18.78 6.00 2.23
CA ALA A 259 -19.02 5.53 0.87
C ALA A 259 -19.21 3.99 0.77
N GLY A 260 -19.16 3.27 1.88
CA GLY A 260 -19.53 1.85 1.97
C GLY A 260 -18.34 0.86 1.87
N ALA A 261 -17.10 1.31 1.79
CA ALA A 261 -15.92 0.45 1.77
C ALA A 261 -15.24 0.40 3.15
N HIS A 262 -14.51 -0.68 3.43
CA HIS A 262 -13.56 -0.68 4.53
C HIS A 262 -12.41 0.28 4.27
N ALA A 263 -11.88 0.91 5.33
CA ALA A 263 -10.66 1.72 5.26
C ALA A 263 -9.64 1.19 6.26
N TYR A 264 -8.40 0.97 5.85
CA TYR A 264 -7.35 0.52 6.76
C TYR A 264 -6.05 1.29 6.55
N LEU A 265 -5.28 1.41 7.63
CA LEU A 265 -4.03 2.16 7.65
C LEU A 265 -2.85 1.22 7.47
N HIS A 266 -1.88 1.66 6.68
CA HIS A 266 -0.59 1.01 6.51
C HIS A 266 0.52 1.96 6.96
N THR A 267 1.36 1.52 7.90
CA THR A 267 2.52 2.27 8.34
C THR A 267 3.68 1.31 8.55
N CYS A 268 4.83 1.61 7.93
CA CYS A 268 6.04 0.82 8.07
C CYS A 268 6.78 1.13 9.38
N GLY A 269 7.60 0.19 9.81
CA GLY A 269 8.42 0.31 11.00
C GLY A 269 7.64 0.15 12.30
N ASP A 270 8.10 0.83 13.34
CA ASP A 270 7.53 0.66 14.68
C ASP A 270 6.28 1.52 14.88
N ILE A 271 5.14 0.85 15.13
CA ILE A 271 3.85 1.47 15.47
C ILE A 271 3.33 1.03 16.84
N HIS A 272 4.16 0.33 17.61
CA HIS A 272 3.76 -0.23 18.91
C HIS A 272 3.26 0.83 19.90
N ASP A 273 3.84 2.02 19.87
CA ASP A 273 3.51 3.14 20.76
C ASP A 273 2.27 3.93 20.37
N ARG A 274 1.65 3.62 19.23
CA ARG A 274 0.54 4.39 18.65
C ARG A 274 -0.67 3.56 18.18
N LEU A 275 -0.73 2.28 18.51
CA LEU A 275 -1.83 1.39 18.07
C LEU A 275 -3.21 1.96 18.44
N GLU A 276 -3.38 2.47 19.65
CA GLU A 276 -4.63 3.06 20.14
C GLU A 276 -4.94 4.40 19.46
N LEU A 277 -3.92 5.20 19.11
CA LEU A 277 -4.10 6.42 18.33
C LEU A 277 -4.59 6.08 16.91
N MET A 278 -3.98 5.09 16.28
CA MET A 278 -4.40 4.63 14.96
C MET A 278 -5.83 4.05 14.99
N ALA A 279 -6.19 3.31 16.04
CA ALA A 279 -7.57 2.87 16.26
C ALA A 279 -8.55 4.05 16.39
N GLY A 280 -8.10 5.15 17.01
CA GLY A 280 -8.88 6.39 17.16
C GLY A 280 -9.16 7.12 15.84
N SER A 281 -8.50 6.79 14.72
CA SER A 281 -8.81 7.31 13.38
C SER A 281 -10.20 6.91 12.87
N GLY A 282 -10.76 5.82 13.44
CA GLY A 282 -11.99 5.19 12.96
C GLY A 282 -11.76 4.21 11.80
N ALA A 283 -10.52 3.82 11.52
CA ALA A 283 -10.21 2.79 10.53
C ALA A 283 -10.89 1.46 10.84
N SER A 284 -11.09 0.64 9.84
CA SER A 284 -11.57 -0.74 9.97
C SER A 284 -10.45 -1.70 10.36
N GLY A 285 -9.19 -1.37 10.00
CA GLY A 285 -8.06 -2.24 10.26
C GLY A 285 -6.70 -1.55 10.19
N LEU A 286 -5.67 -2.31 10.58
CA LEU A 286 -4.26 -1.95 10.44
C LEU A 286 -3.54 -3.00 9.62
N GLU A 287 -2.66 -2.54 8.74
CA GLU A 287 -1.72 -3.37 7.98
C GLU A 287 -0.28 -3.06 8.37
N CYS A 288 0.61 -3.98 8.06
CA CYS A 288 2.04 -3.98 8.34
C CYS A 288 2.33 -4.56 9.73
N LEU A 289 2.31 -3.79 10.78
CA LEU A 289 2.62 -4.23 12.16
C LEU A 289 4.03 -4.86 12.24
N ASP A 290 5.04 -4.16 11.71
CA ASP A 290 6.40 -4.71 11.60
C ASP A 290 6.88 -5.37 12.90
N PRO A 291 7.27 -6.67 12.83
CA PRO A 291 7.84 -7.36 13.97
C PRO A 291 9.32 -6.98 14.16
N PRO A 292 9.96 -7.34 15.28
CA PRO A 292 11.41 -7.23 15.42
C PRO A 292 12.16 -7.93 14.26
N PRO A 293 13.25 -7.36 13.72
CA PRO A 293 13.95 -6.14 14.19
C PRO A 293 13.46 -4.83 13.57
N LEU A 294 12.56 -4.85 12.60
CA LEU A 294 12.10 -3.65 11.86
C LEU A 294 11.18 -2.76 12.72
N GLY A 295 10.32 -3.36 13.52
CA GLY A 295 9.47 -2.71 14.50
C GLY A 295 9.53 -3.45 15.83
N ARG A 296 8.56 -3.15 16.72
CA ARG A 296 8.40 -3.82 18.01
C ARG A 296 6.99 -4.40 18.19
N THR A 297 6.24 -4.52 17.10
CA THR A 297 4.84 -4.91 17.19
C THR A 297 4.69 -6.43 17.17
N GLU A 298 4.47 -7.00 18.35
CA GLU A 298 4.06 -8.40 18.47
C GLU A 298 2.57 -8.54 18.16
N LEU A 299 2.24 -9.43 17.21
CA LEU A 299 0.87 -9.60 16.71
C LEU A 299 -0.13 -9.96 17.81
N ALA A 300 0.26 -10.84 18.76
CA ALA A 300 -0.59 -11.20 19.88
C ALA A 300 -0.88 -10.00 20.80
N ASP A 301 0.10 -9.10 20.99
CA ASP A 301 -0.09 -7.87 21.76
C ASP A 301 -1.02 -6.89 21.03
N ALA A 302 -0.77 -6.64 19.75
CA ALA A 302 -1.66 -5.80 18.93
C ALA A 302 -3.09 -6.35 18.91
N LYS A 303 -3.24 -7.68 18.79
CA LYS A 303 -4.56 -8.33 18.82
C LYS A 303 -5.29 -8.10 20.14
N ARG A 304 -4.59 -8.19 21.25
CA ARG A 304 -5.16 -7.95 22.58
C ARG A 304 -5.55 -6.47 22.77
N ARG A 305 -4.72 -5.53 22.30
CA ARG A 305 -4.91 -4.08 22.49
C ARG A 305 -5.99 -3.49 21.59
N VAL A 306 -5.96 -3.83 20.30
CA VAL A 306 -6.84 -3.17 19.31
C VAL A 306 -7.67 -4.13 18.46
N GLY A 307 -7.47 -5.45 18.57
CA GLY A 307 -8.17 -6.45 17.74
C GLY A 307 -9.69 -6.54 17.96
N GLY A 308 -10.20 -5.98 19.07
CA GLY A 308 -11.66 -5.84 19.30
C GLY A 308 -12.29 -4.72 18.46
N ILE A 309 -11.48 -3.77 17.97
CA ILE A 309 -11.92 -2.59 17.20
C ILE A 309 -11.51 -2.73 15.73
N LEU A 310 -10.30 -3.22 15.46
CA LEU A 310 -9.66 -3.28 14.15
C LEU A 310 -9.46 -4.73 13.69
N PHE A 311 -9.58 -4.99 12.39
CA PHE A 311 -8.93 -6.17 11.84
C PHE A 311 -7.42 -5.90 11.71
N LEU A 312 -6.61 -6.96 11.80
CA LEU A 312 -5.16 -6.88 11.65
C LEU A 312 -4.73 -7.65 10.40
N LYS A 313 -3.90 -7.03 9.56
CA LYS A 313 -3.35 -7.63 8.36
C LYS A 313 -1.81 -7.58 8.43
N GLY A 314 -1.17 -8.72 8.43
CA GLY A 314 0.30 -8.85 8.60
C GLY A 314 0.63 -10.16 9.27
N ASN A 315 1.77 -10.32 9.91
CA ASN A 315 2.94 -9.46 9.97
C ASN A 315 4.20 -10.34 9.81
N ILE A 316 4.21 -11.16 8.75
CA ILE A 316 5.40 -11.95 8.41
C ILE A 316 6.50 -11.01 7.96
N ASP A 317 7.71 -11.17 8.51
CA ASP A 317 8.88 -10.40 8.07
C ASP A 317 9.17 -10.71 6.58
N PRO A 318 9.06 -9.71 5.67
CA PRO A 318 9.21 -9.95 4.24
C PRO A 318 10.65 -10.28 3.84
N VAL A 319 11.63 -9.92 4.66
CA VAL A 319 13.06 -10.09 4.35
C VAL A 319 13.63 -11.29 5.10
N ASN A 320 13.59 -11.27 6.43
CA ASN A 320 14.28 -12.29 7.22
C ASN A 320 13.53 -13.63 7.20
N THR A 321 12.19 -13.61 7.12
CA THR A 321 11.39 -14.83 7.03
C THR A 321 11.11 -15.22 5.59
N LEU A 322 10.48 -14.30 4.81
CA LEU A 322 9.92 -14.71 3.52
C LEU A 322 10.99 -14.78 2.41
N LEU A 323 11.90 -13.79 2.33
CA LEU A 323 12.95 -13.77 1.30
C LEU A 323 14.10 -14.74 1.62
N ARG A 324 14.59 -14.74 2.88
CA ARG A 324 15.80 -15.47 3.29
C ARG A 324 15.51 -16.82 3.92
N GLY A 325 14.28 -17.07 4.35
CA GLY A 325 13.87 -18.34 4.92
C GLY A 325 13.70 -19.44 3.89
N ASP A 326 13.57 -20.66 4.38
CA ASP A 326 13.13 -21.83 3.61
C ASP A 326 11.61 -22.07 3.79
N PRO A 327 10.97 -22.88 2.94
CA PRO A 327 9.53 -23.14 3.02
C PRO A 327 9.06 -23.64 4.39
N GLU A 328 9.88 -24.42 5.11
CA GLU A 328 9.53 -24.95 6.43
C GLU A 328 9.53 -23.85 7.50
N SER A 329 10.55 -23.00 7.51
CA SER A 329 10.63 -21.87 8.43
C SER A 329 9.51 -20.84 8.18
N VAL A 330 9.18 -20.59 6.91
CA VAL A 330 8.04 -19.74 6.53
C VAL A 330 6.73 -20.34 7.01
N ARG A 331 6.53 -21.65 6.84
CA ARG A 331 5.34 -22.36 7.30
C ARG A 331 5.18 -22.26 8.83
N ARG A 332 6.25 -22.50 9.58
CA ARG A 332 6.21 -22.37 11.05
C ARG A 332 5.84 -20.96 11.51
N ASP A 333 6.42 -19.94 10.88
CA ASP A 333 6.07 -18.53 11.22
C ASP A 333 4.64 -18.19 10.81
N ALA A 334 4.19 -18.61 9.63
CA ALA A 334 2.81 -18.42 9.18
C ALA A 334 1.79 -19.03 10.15
N LEU A 335 2.00 -20.28 10.57
CA LEU A 335 1.14 -20.96 11.55
C LEU A 335 1.14 -20.22 12.91
N ARG A 336 2.30 -19.77 13.37
CA ARG A 336 2.42 -18.95 14.59
C ARG A 336 1.64 -17.63 14.48
N ARG A 337 1.72 -16.94 13.32
CA ARG A 337 0.95 -15.70 13.09
C ARG A 337 -0.55 -15.96 13.05
N ILE A 338 -0.98 -17.04 12.39
CA ILE A 338 -2.39 -17.45 12.37
C ILE A 338 -2.90 -17.71 13.80
N ALA A 339 -2.14 -18.44 14.60
CA ALA A 339 -2.49 -18.68 16.00
C ALA A 339 -2.59 -17.38 16.82
N SER A 340 -1.63 -16.45 16.65
CA SER A 340 -1.60 -15.17 17.34
C SER A 340 -2.69 -14.20 16.88
N GLY A 341 -3.01 -14.20 15.59
CA GLY A 341 -4.07 -13.35 15.00
C GLY A 341 -5.47 -13.82 15.38
N GLY A 342 -5.60 -15.08 15.71
CA GLY A 342 -6.86 -15.71 16.11
C GLY A 342 -7.83 -15.93 14.95
N PRO A 343 -9.00 -16.52 15.23
CA PRO A 343 -9.91 -17.00 14.19
C PRO A 343 -10.68 -15.89 13.46
N GLY A 344 -10.84 -14.72 14.06
CA GLY A 344 -11.59 -13.60 13.47
C GLY A 344 -10.81 -12.29 13.52
N GLY A 345 -11.05 -11.40 12.55
CA GLY A 345 -10.38 -10.11 12.48
C GLY A 345 -8.88 -10.18 12.18
N TYR A 346 -8.45 -11.22 11.46
CA TYR A 346 -7.06 -11.39 11.04
C TYR A 346 -6.95 -11.82 9.58
N ILE A 347 -6.00 -11.21 8.87
CA ILE A 347 -5.63 -11.53 7.50
C ILE A 347 -4.14 -11.82 7.48
N LEU A 348 -3.74 -13.04 7.11
CA LEU A 348 -2.34 -13.41 6.96
C LEU A 348 -1.72 -12.64 5.80
N SER A 349 -0.68 -11.91 6.10
CA SER A 349 0.09 -11.10 5.15
C SER A 349 1.53 -10.96 5.60
N THR A 350 2.37 -10.48 4.71
CA THR A 350 3.66 -9.90 5.09
C THR A 350 3.46 -8.57 5.83
N ALA A 351 4.43 -8.17 6.64
CA ALA A 351 4.42 -6.88 7.30
C ALA A 351 4.46 -5.71 6.28
N CYS A 352 5.27 -5.86 5.23
CA CYS A 352 5.32 -4.93 4.11
C CYS A 352 5.20 -5.71 2.79
N SER A 353 5.56 -5.12 1.66
CA SER A 353 5.52 -5.77 0.34
C SER A 353 6.42 -7.00 0.28
N ILE A 354 5.99 -8.04 -0.44
CA ILE A 354 6.84 -9.16 -0.82
C ILE A 354 8.05 -8.61 -1.58
N ALA A 355 9.26 -8.93 -1.12
CA ALA A 355 10.50 -8.43 -1.71
C ALA A 355 10.73 -9.00 -3.13
N PRO A 356 11.43 -8.27 -4.02
CA PRO A 356 11.55 -8.63 -5.44
C PRO A 356 11.97 -10.08 -5.70
N ARG A 357 13.03 -10.55 -5.07
CA ARG A 357 13.61 -11.87 -5.30
C ARG A 357 13.12 -12.96 -4.33
N THR A 358 11.97 -12.75 -3.70
CA THR A 358 11.38 -13.75 -2.81
C THR A 358 11.09 -15.03 -3.58
N PRO A 359 11.55 -16.21 -3.10
CA PRO A 359 11.29 -17.49 -3.74
C PRO A 359 9.79 -17.79 -3.84
N LEU A 360 9.34 -18.22 -5.01
CA LEU A 360 7.93 -18.55 -5.25
C LEU A 360 7.40 -19.57 -4.22
N GLY A 361 8.17 -20.62 -3.91
CA GLY A 361 7.79 -21.64 -2.94
C GLY A 361 7.48 -21.06 -1.56
N ASN A 362 8.21 -20.02 -1.13
CA ASN A 362 7.97 -19.39 0.16
C ASN A 362 6.63 -18.63 0.19
N VAL A 363 6.25 -18.02 -0.94
CA VAL A 363 4.94 -17.31 -1.05
C VAL A 363 3.78 -18.30 -1.04
N LEU A 364 3.89 -19.41 -1.77
CA LEU A 364 2.86 -20.46 -1.85
C LEU A 364 2.55 -21.09 -0.50
N VAL A 365 3.57 -21.27 0.33
CA VAL A 365 3.45 -21.85 1.68
C VAL A 365 2.49 -21.05 2.58
N LEU A 366 2.31 -19.76 2.36
CA LEU A 366 1.38 -18.95 3.18
C LEU A 366 -0.06 -19.45 3.05
N ARG A 367 -0.47 -19.75 1.81
CA ARG A 367 -1.80 -20.32 1.56
C ARG A 367 -1.93 -21.73 2.14
N GLU A 368 -0.94 -22.57 1.92
CA GLU A 368 -0.92 -23.93 2.45
C GLU A 368 -1.02 -23.96 3.98
N ALA A 369 -0.30 -23.05 4.65
CA ALA A 369 -0.37 -22.91 6.10
C ALA A 369 -1.79 -22.50 6.56
N ALA A 370 -2.43 -21.56 5.88
CA ALA A 370 -3.78 -21.12 6.21
C ALA A 370 -4.82 -22.23 5.97
N GLU A 371 -4.66 -23.06 4.93
CA GLU A 371 -5.54 -24.18 4.61
C GLU A 371 -5.39 -25.35 5.58
N SER A 372 -4.17 -25.59 6.07
CA SER A 372 -3.85 -26.70 6.99
C SER A 372 -4.06 -26.37 8.47
N TYR A 373 -4.18 -25.08 8.84
CA TYR A 373 -4.29 -24.71 10.23
C TYR A 373 -5.58 -25.23 10.87
N ARG A 374 -5.46 -25.88 12.02
CA ARG A 374 -6.57 -26.36 12.86
C ARG A 374 -6.38 -25.81 14.27
N PRO A 375 -7.34 -25.03 14.81
CA PRO A 375 -7.20 -24.40 16.13
C PRO A 375 -7.04 -25.39 17.26
N ASP A 376 -7.60 -26.59 17.12
CA ASP A 376 -7.68 -27.60 18.19
C ASP A 376 -6.52 -28.63 18.17
N GLY A 377 -5.51 -28.42 17.32
CA GLY A 377 -4.35 -29.33 17.22
C GLY A 377 -4.70 -30.77 16.82
N ARG A 378 -5.85 -31.00 16.20
CA ARG A 378 -6.24 -32.30 15.66
C ARG A 378 -5.71 -32.41 14.23
N ASP A 379 -4.73 -33.30 14.06
CA ASP A 379 -4.22 -33.75 12.76
C ASP A 379 -5.32 -34.45 11.96
#